data_12763a7b9372458ad6a0fea7333d8959
#
_entry.id   12763a7b9372458ad6a0fea7333d8959
#
_cell.length_a   1.000
_cell.length_b   1.000
_cell.length_c   1.000
_cell.angle_alpha   90.00
_cell.angle_beta   90.00
_cell.angle_gamma   90.00
#
_symmetry.space_group_name_H-M   'P 1'
#
loop_
_entity.id
_entity.type
_entity.pdbx_description
1 polymer ?
#
loop_
_entity_poly.entity_id
_entity_poly.type
_entity_poly.pdbx_seq_one_letter_code
_entity_poly.pdbx_strand_id
1 'polypeptide(L)'
;GVVAVSSEDREIKQNDVKRVLKASKIITIPNDKEIIGVIPEQYIIDGYDKIKDPIGMCGLRLEVDSQIILAQSTVVNNIFKSVNKAGIKVLGVVFEPIAISSVVLKEEEIQRGIALVDTGSDSINIYIYKGGSLKSISTLPLGGDIITNDIAVCLKIPILEAEKLKIKYGSVAENSFDDNFKVEVNANYNNKVKVDCNILNQIIEARVEELFSLINRELSKSEYYDELSGIVIVGGGMALINGIEEFGKDVLGKLVRVGIPKYIGAASPLYVTAVGIVKDVSNSIKLKNIPGVNPSKNNNLPDYKNIIEDEDEKEMESENKTNGFISRIKDFFTDFF
;
A
#
# COMPACT_ATOMS: atom_id res chain seq x y z
N GLY A 1 17.27 -14.49 11.60
CA GLY A 1 18.40 -15.04 10.84
C GLY A 1 19.70 -14.74 11.52
N VAL A 2 20.70 -15.61 11.32
CA VAL A 2 22.04 -15.47 11.94
C VAL A 2 23.10 -15.89 10.95
N VAL A 3 24.20 -15.09 10.86
CA VAL A 3 25.38 -15.43 10.05
C VAL A 3 26.66 -14.97 10.75
N ALA A 4 27.79 -15.64 10.48
CA ALA A 4 29.11 -15.12 10.83
C ALA A 4 29.51 -14.04 9.81
N VAL A 5 30.17 -12.96 10.27
CA VAL A 5 30.74 -11.93 9.41
C VAL A 5 31.90 -12.52 8.61
N SER A 6 31.90 -12.28 7.29
CA SER A 6 32.80 -12.98 6.36
C SER A 6 34.10 -12.25 6.08
N SER A 7 34.20 -10.96 6.45
CA SER A 7 35.40 -10.15 6.20
C SER A 7 36.52 -10.39 7.23
N GLU A 8 37.78 -10.37 6.79
CA GLU A 8 38.95 -10.53 7.66
C GLU A 8 39.08 -9.40 8.69
N ASP A 9 38.67 -8.19 8.31
CA ASP A 9 38.64 -6.98 9.15
C ASP A 9 37.42 -6.96 10.09
N ARG A 10 36.55 -7.97 10.04
CA ARG A 10 35.27 -8.06 10.78
C ARG A 10 34.30 -6.92 10.51
N GLU A 11 34.53 -6.12 9.49
CA GLU A 11 33.60 -5.11 9.07
C GLU A 11 32.41 -5.75 8.34
N ILE A 12 31.20 -5.43 8.78
CA ILE A 12 29.94 -5.92 8.18
C ILE A 12 29.74 -5.23 6.85
N LYS A 13 29.69 -6.01 5.79
CA LYS A 13 29.49 -5.56 4.42
C LYS A 13 28.08 -5.90 3.94
N GLN A 14 27.69 -5.30 2.85
CA GLN A 14 26.37 -5.55 2.25
C GLN A 14 26.09 -7.04 1.99
N ASN A 15 27.12 -7.81 1.66
CA ASN A 15 26.99 -9.23 1.44
C ASN A 15 26.57 -9.99 2.73
N ASP A 16 27.05 -9.57 3.89
CA ASP A 16 26.67 -10.17 5.18
C ASP A 16 25.21 -9.87 5.51
N VAL A 17 24.76 -8.64 5.23
CA VAL A 17 23.34 -8.26 5.36
C VAL A 17 22.46 -9.10 4.42
N LYS A 18 22.85 -9.30 3.16
CA LYS A 18 22.11 -10.19 2.24
C LYS A 18 22.08 -11.64 2.74
N ARG A 19 23.19 -12.14 3.28
CA ARG A 19 23.28 -13.50 3.82
C ARG A 19 22.38 -13.69 5.04
N VAL A 20 22.35 -12.73 5.97
CA VAL A 20 21.52 -12.82 7.18
C VAL A 20 20.03 -12.73 6.85
N LEU A 21 19.65 -11.89 5.88
CA LEU A 21 18.28 -11.81 5.37
C LEU A 21 17.88 -13.08 4.59
N LYS A 22 18.81 -13.71 3.86
CA LYS A 22 18.56 -15.01 3.24
C LYS A 22 18.42 -16.12 4.29
N ALA A 23 19.22 -16.07 5.35
CA ALA A 23 19.12 -17.03 6.45
C ALA A 23 17.78 -16.92 7.21
N SER A 24 17.21 -15.73 7.33
CA SER A 24 15.89 -15.55 7.96
C SER A 24 14.73 -16.17 7.18
N LYS A 25 14.90 -16.44 5.88
CA LYS A 25 13.90 -17.14 5.04
C LYS A 25 13.86 -18.65 5.26
N ILE A 26 14.84 -19.21 5.97
CA ILE A 26 14.91 -20.66 6.24
C ILE A 26 13.97 -21.01 7.39
N ILE A 27 12.69 -21.05 7.08
CA ILE A 27 11.60 -21.39 8.01
C ILE A 27 10.66 -22.40 7.36
N THR A 28 9.96 -23.15 8.19
CA THR A 28 8.86 -24.01 7.70
C THR A 28 7.64 -23.14 7.41
N ILE A 29 7.14 -23.19 6.18
CA ILE A 29 5.94 -22.48 5.75
C ILE A 29 4.86 -23.48 5.30
N PRO A 30 3.57 -23.12 5.37
CA PRO A 30 2.48 -23.94 4.80
C PRO A 30 2.67 -24.14 3.30
N ASN A 31 2.29 -25.32 2.79
CA ASN A 31 2.50 -25.71 1.38
C ASN A 31 1.72 -24.86 0.37
N ASP A 32 0.67 -24.16 0.81
CA ASP A 32 -0.17 -23.29 0.00
C ASP A 32 0.32 -21.83 -0.01
N LYS A 33 1.42 -21.53 0.69
CA LYS A 33 1.97 -20.18 0.82
C LYS A 33 3.41 -20.11 0.31
N GLU A 34 3.81 -18.91 -0.07
CA GLU A 34 5.17 -18.57 -0.47
C GLU A 34 5.64 -17.27 0.20
N ILE A 35 6.95 -17.11 0.35
CA ILE A 35 7.54 -15.90 0.92
C ILE A 35 7.63 -14.85 -0.18
N ILE A 36 6.87 -13.76 -0.04
CA ILE A 36 6.90 -12.62 -0.96
C ILE A 36 7.79 -11.47 -0.49
N GLY A 37 8.19 -11.45 0.79
CA GLY A 37 9.04 -10.38 1.32
C GLY A 37 9.62 -10.71 2.69
N VAL A 38 10.71 -10.00 3.02
CA VAL A 38 11.34 -10.00 4.34
C VAL A 38 11.58 -8.55 4.74
N ILE A 39 11.07 -8.14 5.89
CA ILE A 39 11.20 -6.80 6.43
C ILE A 39 12.07 -6.88 7.68
N PRO A 40 13.31 -6.35 7.67
CA PRO A 40 14.12 -6.31 8.89
C PRO A 40 13.51 -5.33 9.90
N GLU A 41 13.36 -5.75 11.14
CA GLU A 41 12.95 -4.89 12.25
C GLU A 41 14.16 -4.29 12.96
N GLN A 42 15.15 -5.14 13.23
CA GLN A 42 16.44 -4.73 13.82
C GLN A 42 17.54 -5.71 13.45
N TYR A 43 18.77 -5.24 13.53
CA TYR A 43 19.95 -6.07 13.50
C TYR A 43 20.56 -6.16 14.90
N ILE A 44 21.26 -7.29 15.16
CA ILE A 44 21.96 -7.55 16.40
C ILE A 44 23.39 -7.93 16.03
N ILE A 45 24.38 -7.28 16.62
CA ILE A 45 25.80 -7.52 16.38
C ILE A 45 26.44 -7.97 17.71
N ASP A 46 26.94 -9.18 17.76
CA ASP A 46 27.58 -9.77 18.96
C ASP A 46 26.75 -9.60 20.24
N GLY A 47 25.40 -9.64 20.12
CA GLY A 47 24.45 -9.50 21.22
C GLY A 47 23.97 -8.05 21.48
N TYR A 48 24.50 -7.05 20.79
CA TYR A 48 24.00 -5.67 20.86
C TYR A 48 22.84 -5.47 19.89
N ASP A 49 21.66 -5.19 20.42
CA ASP A 49 20.40 -5.06 19.70
C ASP A 49 20.09 -3.60 19.23
N LYS A 50 18.91 -3.42 18.63
CA LYS A 50 18.34 -2.13 18.16
C LYS A 50 19.16 -1.41 17.08
N ILE A 51 19.99 -2.13 16.36
CA ILE A 51 20.78 -1.60 15.25
C ILE A 51 19.88 -1.53 14.02
N LYS A 52 19.79 -0.34 13.41
CA LYS A 52 18.99 -0.11 12.18
C LYS A 52 19.81 -0.32 10.92
N ASP A 53 21.07 0.11 10.90
CA ASP A 53 21.99 -0.10 9.79
C ASP A 53 23.31 -0.69 10.33
N PRO A 54 23.57 -1.98 10.07
CA PRO A 54 24.77 -2.65 10.55
C PRO A 54 25.99 -2.43 9.67
N ILE A 55 25.85 -1.83 8.47
CA ILE A 55 26.96 -1.72 7.48
C ILE A 55 28.05 -0.79 7.97
N GLY A 56 29.30 -1.23 7.86
CA GLY A 56 30.46 -0.51 8.36
C GLY A 56 30.74 -0.68 9.86
N MET A 57 29.84 -1.36 10.59
CA MET A 57 30.12 -1.77 11.98
C MET A 57 30.99 -3.01 12.01
N CYS A 58 31.75 -3.21 13.09
CA CYS A 58 32.58 -4.39 13.27
C CYS A 58 31.91 -5.38 14.23
N GLY A 59 32.00 -6.67 13.90
CA GLY A 59 31.49 -7.75 14.73
C GLY A 59 31.81 -9.12 14.16
N LEU A 60 31.64 -10.14 14.96
CA LEU A 60 31.86 -11.55 14.58
C LEU A 60 30.57 -12.21 14.07
N ARG A 61 29.43 -11.83 14.66
CA ARG A 61 28.12 -12.41 14.43
C ARG A 61 27.11 -11.34 14.12
N LEU A 62 26.46 -11.46 12.98
CA LEU A 62 25.35 -10.62 12.58
C LEU A 62 24.06 -11.44 12.66
N GLU A 63 23.08 -10.90 13.37
CA GLU A 63 21.72 -11.42 13.46
C GLU A 63 20.72 -10.41 12.94
N VAL A 64 19.56 -10.88 12.51
CA VAL A 64 18.44 -10.05 12.13
C VAL A 64 17.14 -10.60 12.71
N ASP A 65 16.37 -9.72 13.34
CA ASP A 65 14.95 -9.94 13.60
C ASP A 65 14.18 -9.36 12.43
N SER A 66 13.30 -10.15 11.83
CA SER A 66 12.60 -9.77 10.62
C SER A 66 11.18 -10.34 10.58
N GLN A 67 10.28 -9.58 9.95
CA GLN A 67 8.96 -10.07 9.57
C GLN A 67 9.06 -10.78 8.21
N ILE A 68 8.52 -12.00 8.15
CA ILE A 68 8.42 -12.77 6.91
C ILE A 68 7.00 -12.59 6.37
N ILE A 69 6.88 -12.06 5.16
CA ILE A 69 5.61 -11.86 4.51
C ILE A 69 5.28 -13.07 3.66
N LEU A 70 4.17 -13.72 4.00
CA LEU A 70 3.65 -14.89 3.28
C LEU A 70 2.41 -14.50 2.48
N ALA A 71 2.30 -14.98 1.26
CA ALA A 71 1.09 -14.90 0.46
C ALA A 71 0.64 -16.28 0.00
N GLN A 72 -0.63 -16.41 -0.36
CA GLN A 72 -1.14 -17.63 -0.97
C GLN A 72 -0.56 -17.77 -2.38
N SER A 73 0.11 -18.89 -2.65
CA SER A 73 0.76 -19.16 -3.94
C SER A 73 -0.21 -19.10 -5.13
N THR A 74 -1.46 -19.52 -4.93
CA THR A 74 -2.51 -19.43 -5.96
C THR A 74 -2.83 -17.99 -6.34
N VAL A 75 -2.88 -17.06 -5.38
CA VAL A 75 -3.16 -15.64 -5.62
C VAL A 75 -1.99 -15.02 -6.39
N VAL A 76 -0.76 -15.21 -5.93
CA VAL A 76 0.44 -14.70 -6.59
C VAL A 76 0.54 -15.22 -8.02
N ASN A 77 0.41 -16.54 -8.21
CA ASN A 77 0.44 -17.15 -9.53
C ASN A 77 -0.66 -16.64 -10.49
N ASN A 78 -1.86 -16.34 -9.97
CA ASN A 78 -2.93 -15.78 -10.79
C ASN A 78 -2.61 -14.36 -11.24
N ILE A 79 -2.00 -13.54 -10.38
CA ILE A 79 -1.53 -12.20 -10.75
C ILE A 79 -0.47 -12.31 -11.85
N PHE A 80 0.56 -13.15 -11.67
CA PHE A 80 1.60 -13.38 -12.68
C PHE A 80 1.01 -13.83 -14.01
N LYS A 81 0.13 -14.83 -14.00
CA LYS A 81 -0.51 -15.34 -15.23
C LYS A 81 -1.35 -14.27 -15.93
N SER A 82 -2.08 -13.44 -15.17
CA SER A 82 -2.93 -12.40 -15.74
C SER A 82 -2.09 -11.32 -16.45
N VAL A 83 -1.02 -10.86 -15.81
CA VAL A 83 -0.12 -9.83 -16.38
C VAL A 83 0.66 -10.39 -17.56
N ASN A 84 1.18 -11.62 -17.46
CA ASN A 84 1.90 -12.26 -18.55
C ASN A 84 0.99 -12.52 -19.78
N LYS A 85 -0.29 -12.90 -19.57
CA LYS A 85 -1.27 -13.03 -20.65
C LYS A 85 -1.56 -11.71 -21.37
N ALA A 86 -1.42 -10.58 -20.68
CA ALA A 86 -1.50 -9.25 -21.29
C ALA A 86 -0.22 -8.87 -22.06
N GLY A 87 0.76 -9.77 -22.17
CA GLY A 87 2.03 -9.51 -22.89
C GLY A 87 3.04 -8.68 -22.08
N ILE A 88 2.81 -8.51 -20.77
CA ILE A 88 3.68 -7.71 -19.90
C ILE A 88 4.51 -8.66 -19.02
N LYS A 89 5.83 -8.50 -19.04
CA LYS A 89 6.74 -9.28 -18.18
C LYS A 89 6.67 -8.75 -16.74
N VAL A 90 6.36 -9.62 -15.78
CA VAL A 90 6.42 -9.30 -14.34
C VAL A 90 7.89 -9.35 -13.89
N LEU A 91 8.37 -8.27 -13.27
CA LEU A 91 9.74 -8.18 -12.74
C LEU A 91 9.81 -8.45 -11.24
N GLY A 92 8.69 -8.39 -10.54
CA GLY A 92 8.63 -8.61 -9.10
C GLY A 92 7.27 -8.28 -8.52
N VAL A 93 7.13 -8.53 -7.22
CA VAL A 93 5.94 -8.24 -6.42
C VAL A 93 6.32 -7.25 -5.34
N VAL A 94 5.47 -6.28 -5.08
CA VAL A 94 5.62 -5.30 -3.99
C VAL A 94 4.50 -5.52 -3.00
N PHE A 95 4.84 -5.59 -1.72
CA PHE A 95 3.85 -5.71 -0.66
C PHE A 95 3.15 -4.37 -0.46
N GLU A 96 1.85 -4.33 -0.72
CA GLU A 96 1.06 -3.10 -0.80
C GLU A 96 1.20 -2.16 0.41
N PRO A 97 1.12 -2.63 1.68
CA PRO A 97 1.26 -1.75 2.84
C PRO A 97 2.57 -0.96 2.84
N ILE A 98 3.67 -1.55 2.37
CA ILE A 98 4.97 -0.87 2.27
C ILE A 98 4.94 0.19 1.18
N ALA A 99 4.37 -0.14 0.00
CA ALA A 99 4.23 0.80 -1.08
C ALA A 99 3.45 2.04 -0.63
N ILE A 100 2.24 1.83 -0.09
CA ILE A 100 1.34 2.91 0.34
C ILE A 100 1.98 3.73 1.47
N SER A 101 2.46 3.09 2.54
CA SER A 101 3.03 3.79 3.70
C SER A 101 4.21 4.69 3.31
N SER A 102 5.06 4.24 2.39
CA SER A 102 6.22 5.00 1.93
C SER A 102 5.85 6.36 1.31
N VAL A 103 4.63 6.50 0.81
CA VAL A 103 4.16 7.68 0.08
C VAL A 103 3.35 8.62 0.97
N VAL A 104 2.50 8.07 1.85
CA VAL A 104 1.50 8.85 2.59
C VAL A 104 1.76 8.96 4.09
N LEU A 105 2.63 8.12 4.66
CA LEU A 105 2.99 8.21 6.07
C LEU A 105 4.34 8.91 6.27
N LYS A 106 4.47 9.61 7.38
CA LYS A 106 5.74 10.16 7.86
C LYS A 106 6.39 9.17 8.82
N GLU A 107 7.71 9.21 8.91
CA GLU A 107 8.46 8.32 9.80
C GLU A 107 8.04 8.51 11.28
N GLU A 108 7.77 9.75 11.70
CA GLU A 108 7.31 10.05 13.05
C GLU A 108 5.92 9.47 13.35
N GLU A 109 5.02 9.43 12.35
CA GLU A 109 3.70 8.79 12.47
C GLU A 109 3.86 7.27 12.67
N ILE A 110 4.72 6.64 11.87
CA ILE A 110 5.02 5.20 11.97
C ILE A 110 5.67 4.86 13.32
N GLN A 111 6.51 5.74 13.85
CA GLN A 111 7.12 5.55 15.17
C GLN A 111 6.10 5.67 16.31
N ARG A 112 5.25 6.70 16.27
CA ARG A 112 4.29 6.98 17.34
C ARG A 112 3.13 6.00 17.42
N GLY A 113 2.69 5.49 16.29
CA GLY A 113 1.50 4.67 16.13
C GLY A 113 0.47 5.36 15.22
N ILE A 114 0.17 4.74 14.09
CA ILE A 114 -0.77 5.24 13.09
C ILE A 114 -1.51 4.06 12.44
N ALA A 115 -2.79 4.24 12.17
CA ALA A 115 -3.53 3.34 11.30
C ALA A 115 -3.57 3.89 9.88
N LEU A 116 -3.30 3.04 8.90
CA LEU A 116 -3.48 3.32 7.48
C LEU A 116 -4.63 2.46 6.98
N VAL A 117 -5.65 3.09 6.42
CA VAL A 117 -6.89 2.45 5.97
C VAL A 117 -7.01 2.66 4.46
N ASP A 118 -6.84 1.59 3.71
CA ASP A 118 -7.04 1.61 2.26
C ASP A 118 -8.47 1.16 1.93
N THR A 119 -9.24 2.08 1.39
CA THR A 119 -10.66 1.89 1.06
C THR A 119 -10.81 1.62 -0.43
N GLY A 120 -10.90 0.34 -0.80
CA GLY A 120 -11.17 -0.10 -2.16
C GLY A 120 -12.66 -0.09 -2.51
N SER A 121 -13.01 -0.69 -3.66
CA SER A 121 -14.40 -0.87 -4.10
C SER A 121 -15.11 -1.96 -3.28
N ASP A 122 -14.47 -3.10 -3.09
CA ASP A 122 -15.03 -4.32 -2.51
C ASP A 122 -14.42 -4.70 -1.15
N SER A 123 -13.33 -4.04 -0.75
CA SER A 123 -12.64 -4.31 0.51
C SER A 123 -12.04 -3.06 1.14
N ILE A 124 -11.89 -3.09 2.47
CA ILE A 124 -11.16 -2.12 3.26
C ILE A 124 -10.02 -2.85 3.95
N ASN A 125 -8.79 -2.46 3.64
CA ASN A 125 -7.60 -2.99 4.28
C ASN A 125 -7.12 -2.03 5.37
N ILE A 126 -6.83 -2.55 6.55
CA ILE A 126 -6.43 -1.79 7.73
C ILE A 126 -5.03 -2.26 8.13
N TYR A 127 -4.11 -1.33 8.20
CA TYR A 127 -2.71 -1.54 8.55
C TYR A 127 -2.34 -0.71 9.78
N ILE A 128 -1.81 -1.33 10.81
CA ILE A 128 -1.36 -0.64 12.03
C ILE A 128 0.16 -0.61 12.05
N TYR A 129 0.73 0.58 12.16
CA TYR A 129 2.16 0.81 12.31
C TYR A 129 2.47 1.34 13.70
N LYS A 130 3.58 0.88 14.29
CA LYS A 130 4.08 1.30 15.59
C LYS A 130 5.56 0.95 15.73
N GLY A 131 6.35 1.84 16.35
CA GLY A 131 7.77 1.58 16.62
C GLY A 131 8.61 1.38 15.35
N GLY A 132 8.22 2.03 14.25
CA GLY A 132 8.95 1.95 12.98
C GLY A 132 8.58 0.75 12.09
N SER A 133 7.60 -0.08 12.47
CA SER A 133 7.24 -1.29 11.74
C SER A 133 5.73 -1.51 11.65
N LEU A 134 5.33 -2.33 10.69
CA LEU A 134 3.94 -2.80 10.53
C LEU A 134 3.66 -3.85 11.63
N LYS A 135 2.59 -3.67 12.38
CA LYS A 135 2.23 -4.53 13.52
C LYS A 135 1.02 -5.41 13.27
N SER A 136 0.03 -4.90 12.53
CA SER A 136 -1.20 -5.64 12.27
C SER A 136 -1.74 -5.35 10.89
N ILE A 137 -2.38 -6.36 10.32
CA ILE A 137 -3.12 -6.29 9.05
C ILE A 137 -4.48 -6.93 9.30
N SER A 138 -5.54 -6.23 8.91
CA SER A 138 -6.87 -6.80 8.85
C SER A 138 -7.61 -6.31 7.60
N THR A 139 -8.61 -7.08 7.16
CA THR A 139 -9.39 -6.78 5.98
C THR A 139 -10.87 -6.94 6.28
N LEU A 140 -11.65 -5.94 5.91
CA LEU A 140 -13.11 -5.99 5.90
C LEU A 140 -13.57 -6.27 4.45
N PRO A 141 -14.39 -7.30 4.19
CA PRO A 141 -14.85 -7.67 2.84
C PRO A 141 -16.03 -6.78 2.39
N LEU A 142 -15.85 -5.47 2.44
CA LEU A 142 -16.80 -4.44 2.03
C LEU A 142 -16.04 -3.14 1.76
N GLY A 143 -16.54 -2.34 0.83
CA GLY A 143 -15.86 -1.11 0.41
C GLY A 143 -16.82 -0.09 -0.22
N GLY A 144 -16.32 0.74 -1.12
CA GLY A 144 -17.08 1.81 -1.75
C GLY A 144 -18.29 1.37 -2.57
N ASP A 145 -18.32 0.12 -3.03
CA ASP A 145 -19.43 -0.42 -3.83
C ASP A 145 -20.72 -0.56 -3.01
N ILE A 146 -20.61 -0.75 -1.69
CA ILE A 146 -21.80 -0.80 -0.85
C ILE A 146 -22.50 0.56 -0.79
N ILE A 147 -21.73 1.67 -0.79
CA ILE A 147 -22.28 3.03 -0.87
C ILE A 147 -23.04 3.21 -2.20
N THR A 148 -22.42 2.78 -3.30
CA THR A 148 -23.01 2.85 -4.64
C THR A 148 -24.32 2.03 -4.72
N ASN A 149 -24.32 0.84 -4.13
CA ASN A 149 -25.49 -0.02 -4.06
C ASN A 149 -26.66 0.63 -3.29
N ASP A 150 -26.35 1.25 -2.14
CA ASP A 150 -27.37 1.96 -1.35
C ASP A 150 -27.98 3.13 -2.13
N ILE A 151 -27.16 3.91 -2.81
CA ILE A 151 -27.62 5.00 -3.68
C ILE A 151 -28.53 4.44 -4.77
N ALA A 152 -28.11 3.36 -5.45
CA ALA A 152 -28.87 2.75 -6.53
C ALA A 152 -30.24 2.24 -6.07
N VAL A 153 -30.28 1.58 -4.91
CA VAL A 153 -31.51 1.02 -4.32
C VAL A 153 -32.44 2.12 -3.81
N CYS A 154 -31.93 3.05 -3.02
CA CYS A 154 -32.74 4.12 -2.43
C CYS A 154 -33.33 5.07 -3.48
N LEU A 155 -32.55 5.42 -4.49
CA LEU A 155 -32.96 6.34 -5.55
C LEU A 155 -33.61 5.62 -6.75
N LYS A 156 -33.61 4.28 -6.76
CA LYS A 156 -34.13 3.44 -7.85
C LYS A 156 -33.55 3.77 -9.22
N ILE A 157 -32.24 3.97 -9.27
CA ILE A 157 -31.46 4.30 -10.47
C ILE A 157 -30.45 3.17 -10.79
N PRO A 158 -29.98 3.09 -12.04
CA PRO A 158 -28.92 2.15 -12.41
C PRO A 158 -27.64 2.36 -11.60
N ILE A 159 -26.94 1.26 -11.28
CA ILE A 159 -25.72 1.29 -10.47
C ILE A 159 -24.63 2.19 -11.06
N LEU A 160 -24.52 2.25 -12.39
CA LEU A 160 -23.56 3.15 -13.08
C LEU A 160 -23.90 4.64 -12.89
N GLU A 161 -25.16 4.99 -12.81
CA GLU A 161 -25.58 6.36 -12.52
C GLU A 161 -25.38 6.70 -11.03
N ALA A 162 -25.64 5.72 -10.15
CA ALA A 162 -25.35 5.85 -8.72
C ALA A 162 -23.86 6.10 -8.46
N GLU A 163 -22.96 5.36 -9.13
CA GLU A 163 -21.53 5.56 -9.02
C GLU A 163 -21.09 6.94 -9.51
N LYS A 164 -21.63 7.41 -10.64
CA LYS A 164 -21.37 8.77 -11.14
C LYS A 164 -21.84 9.85 -10.15
N LEU A 165 -23.00 9.65 -9.51
CA LEU A 165 -23.49 10.58 -8.49
C LEU A 165 -22.58 10.60 -7.28
N LYS A 166 -22.19 9.43 -6.75
CA LYS A 166 -21.25 9.31 -5.65
C LYS A 166 -19.94 10.05 -5.92
N ILE A 167 -19.32 9.79 -7.07
CA ILE A 167 -18.03 10.41 -7.45
C ILE A 167 -18.16 11.92 -7.61
N LYS A 168 -19.24 12.40 -8.20
CA LYS A 168 -19.37 13.82 -8.58
C LYS A 168 -19.95 14.69 -7.48
N TYR A 169 -20.87 14.16 -6.70
CA TYR A 169 -21.66 14.92 -5.73
C TYR A 169 -21.63 14.36 -4.32
N GLY A 170 -20.93 13.24 -4.09
CA GLY A 170 -20.86 12.60 -2.78
C GLY A 170 -20.18 13.50 -1.74
N SER A 171 -20.89 13.74 -0.63
CA SER A 171 -20.41 14.55 0.48
C SER A 171 -21.01 14.07 1.79
N VAL A 172 -20.21 14.14 2.85
CA VAL A 172 -20.64 14.03 4.24
C VAL A 172 -20.40 15.34 5.01
N ALA A 173 -19.98 16.40 4.31
CA ALA A 173 -19.86 17.72 4.91
C ALA A 173 -21.24 18.37 5.08
N GLU A 174 -21.44 19.05 6.22
CA GLU A 174 -22.65 19.81 6.47
C GLU A 174 -22.87 20.89 5.39
N ASN A 175 -24.11 21.11 5.02
CA ASN A 175 -24.53 22.18 4.09
C ASN A 175 -23.76 22.18 2.75
N SER A 176 -23.46 21.00 2.22
CA SER A 176 -22.70 20.85 0.96
C SER A 176 -23.42 21.40 -0.26
N PHE A 177 -24.75 21.49 -0.22
CA PHE A 177 -25.58 22.00 -1.30
C PHE A 177 -26.68 22.92 -0.77
N ASP A 178 -27.08 23.88 -1.62
CA ASP A 178 -28.24 24.74 -1.35
C ASP A 178 -29.51 23.87 -1.28
N ASP A 179 -30.47 24.30 -0.49
CA ASP A 179 -31.82 23.73 -0.44
C ASP A 179 -32.41 23.69 -1.86
N ASN A 180 -32.86 22.50 -2.29
CA ASN A 180 -33.37 22.19 -3.61
C ASN A 180 -32.34 22.00 -4.76
N PHE A 181 -31.05 21.83 -4.49
CA PHE A 181 -30.11 21.46 -5.55
C PHE A 181 -30.39 20.04 -6.05
N LYS A 182 -30.85 19.95 -7.32
CA LYS A 182 -31.24 18.68 -7.94
C LYS A 182 -30.49 18.43 -9.22
N VAL A 183 -30.09 17.16 -9.42
CA VAL A 183 -29.37 16.70 -10.60
C VAL A 183 -30.24 15.74 -11.40
N GLU A 184 -30.27 15.90 -12.70
CA GLU A 184 -30.95 14.96 -13.59
C GLU A 184 -30.01 13.76 -13.88
N VAL A 185 -30.53 12.56 -13.68
CA VAL A 185 -29.85 11.30 -14.00
C VAL A 185 -30.74 10.41 -14.86
N ASN A 186 -30.13 9.54 -15.65
CA ASN A 186 -30.86 8.56 -16.41
C ASN A 186 -31.37 7.45 -15.48
N ALA A 187 -32.67 7.23 -15.47
CA ALA A 187 -33.28 6.07 -14.87
C ALA A 187 -33.47 4.95 -15.91
N ASN A 188 -34.01 3.83 -15.48
CA ASN A 188 -34.33 2.72 -16.38
C ASN A 188 -35.32 3.17 -17.49
N TYR A 189 -35.18 2.60 -18.69
CA TYR A 189 -36.05 2.83 -19.85
C TYR A 189 -36.07 4.28 -20.39
N ASN A 190 -34.92 4.94 -20.47
CA ASN A 190 -34.77 6.33 -21.00
C ASN A 190 -35.57 7.40 -20.23
N ASN A 191 -36.04 7.11 -19.05
CA ASN A 191 -36.63 8.12 -18.19
C ASN A 191 -35.55 8.87 -17.42
N LYS A 192 -35.72 10.17 -17.27
CA LYS A 192 -34.87 10.99 -16.41
C LYS A 192 -35.55 11.21 -15.07
N VAL A 193 -34.77 11.09 -14.00
CA VAL A 193 -35.20 11.36 -12.62
C VAL A 193 -34.37 12.51 -12.07
N LYS A 194 -35.03 13.43 -11.35
CA LYS A 194 -34.36 14.48 -10.59
C LYS A 194 -34.01 13.95 -9.21
N VAL A 195 -32.74 13.85 -8.92
CA VAL A 195 -32.20 13.43 -7.62
C VAL A 195 -31.88 14.68 -6.81
N ASP A 196 -32.40 14.73 -5.59
CA ASP A 196 -32.04 15.73 -4.60
C ASP A 196 -30.69 15.38 -3.97
N CYS A 197 -29.72 16.28 -4.07
CA CYS A 197 -28.37 16.00 -3.57
C CYS A 197 -28.29 15.96 -2.04
N ASN A 198 -29.21 16.58 -1.32
CA ASN A 198 -29.26 16.44 0.14
C ASN A 198 -29.72 15.03 0.53
N ILE A 199 -30.68 14.43 -0.20
CA ILE A 199 -31.07 13.04 0.02
C ILE A 199 -29.92 12.09 -0.37
N LEU A 200 -29.23 12.36 -1.47
CA LEU A 200 -28.03 11.60 -1.85
C LEU A 200 -26.99 11.57 -0.72
N ASN A 201 -26.72 12.75 -0.14
CA ASN A 201 -25.72 12.86 0.92
C ASN A 201 -26.15 12.16 2.21
N GLN A 202 -27.44 12.20 2.60
CA GLN A 202 -27.95 11.45 3.73
C GLN A 202 -27.76 9.91 3.56
N ILE A 203 -27.94 9.40 2.34
CA ILE A 203 -27.69 7.98 2.05
C ILE A 203 -26.20 7.67 2.20
N ILE A 204 -25.33 8.52 1.65
CA ILE A 204 -23.86 8.36 1.73
C ILE A 204 -23.40 8.44 3.18
N GLU A 205 -23.86 9.44 3.93
CA GLU A 205 -23.51 9.68 5.32
C GLU A 205 -23.84 8.48 6.20
N ALA A 206 -25.08 7.95 6.11
CA ALA A 206 -25.48 6.79 6.89
C ALA A 206 -24.58 5.56 6.63
N ARG A 207 -24.18 5.33 5.37
CA ARG A 207 -23.30 4.22 5.03
C ARG A 207 -21.86 4.48 5.47
N VAL A 208 -21.35 5.68 5.29
CA VAL A 208 -20.00 6.06 5.71
C VAL A 208 -19.84 5.96 7.23
N GLU A 209 -20.86 6.37 8.00
CA GLU A 209 -20.88 6.20 9.45
C GLU A 209 -20.76 4.73 9.85
N GLU A 210 -21.53 3.85 9.20
CA GLU A 210 -21.42 2.41 9.44
C GLU A 210 -20.03 1.87 9.08
N LEU A 211 -19.45 2.26 7.95
CA LEU A 211 -18.11 1.85 7.55
C LEU A 211 -17.05 2.30 8.57
N PHE A 212 -17.12 3.53 9.05
CA PHE A 212 -16.23 3.99 10.11
C PHE A 212 -16.43 3.23 11.43
N SER A 213 -17.67 2.91 11.78
CA SER A 213 -17.97 2.09 12.96
C SER A 213 -17.36 0.68 12.85
N LEU A 214 -17.42 0.07 11.65
CA LEU A 214 -16.78 -1.21 11.38
C LEU A 214 -15.25 -1.14 11.42
N ILE A 215 -14.66 -0.08 10.85
CA ILE A 215 -13.21 0.19 10.93
C ILE A 215 -12.80 0.34 12.39
N ASN A 216 -13.53 1.13 13.17
CA ASN A 216 -13.24 1.35 14.60
C ASN A 216 -13.30 0.04 15.40
N ARG A 217 -14.32 -0.77 15.14
CA ARG A 217 -14.45 -2.11 15.76
C ARG A 217 -13.27 -3.01 15.41
N GLU A 218 -12.77 -2.96 14.18
CA GLU A 218 -11.61 -3.75 13.76
C GLU A 218 -10.32 -3.23 14.40
N LEU A 219 -10.12 -1.92 14.42
CA LEU A 219 -8.99 -1.27 15.09
C LEU A 219 -8.96 -1.59 16.60
N SER A 220 -10.14 -1.61 17.26
CA SER A 220 -10.26 -1.88 18.71
C SER A 220 -9.89 -3.30 19.12
N LYS A 221 -9.77 -4.24 18.19
CA LYS A 221 -9.24 -5.59 18.45
C LYS A 221 -7.73 -5.62 18.64
N SER A 222 -7.05 -4.58 18.20
CA SER A 222 -5.59 -4.48 18.30
C SER A 222 -5.16 -3.96 19.66
N GLU A 223 -4.11 -4.56 20.22
CA GLU A 223 -3.45 -4.07 21.44
C GLU A 223 -2.88 -2.65 21.29
N TYR A 224 -2.70 -2.16 20.05
CA TYR A 224 -2.17 -0.83 19.74
C TYR A 224 -3.23 0.27 19.62
N TYR A 225 -4.52 -0.04 19.80
CA TYR A 225 -5.63 0.90 19.56
C TYR A 225 -5.48 2.22 20.33
N ASP A 226 -5.19 2.14 21.62
CA ASP A 226 -5.06 3.32 22.48
C ASP A 226 -3.83 4.17 22.17
N GLU A 227 -2.83 3.58 21.54
CA GLU A 227 -1.59 4.22 21.14
C GLU A 227 -1.62 4.86 19.76
N LEU A 228 -2.73 4.70 19.02
CA LEU A 228 -2.87 5.30 17.69
C LEU A 228 -3.05 6.82 17.80
N SER A 229 -2.12 7.56 17.22
CA SER A 229 -2.16 9.03 17.12
C SER A 229 -3.15 9.55 16.09
N GLY A 230 -3.60 8.71 15.17
CA GLY A 230 -4.55 9.06 14.12
C GLY A 230 -4.75 7.95 13.09
N ILE A 231 -5.54 8.27 12.08
CA ILE A 231 -5.90 7.37 10.98
C ILE A 231 -5.68 8.09 9.65
N VAL A 232 -5.04 7.42 8.73
CA VAL A 232 -4.82 7.91 7.35
C VAL A 232 -5.67 7.07 6.41
N ILE A 233 -6.56 7.71 5.65
CA ILE A 233 -7.45 7.04 4.69
C ILE A 233 -6.90 7.27 3.28
N VAL A 234 -6.85 6.20 2.49
CA VAL A 234 -6.48 6.21 1.08
C VAL A 234 -7.47 5.40 0.25
N GLY A 235 -7.26 5.34 -1.05
CA GLY A 235 -8.10 4.57 -1.96
C GLY A 235 -9.32 5.33 -2.49
N GLY A 236 -10.09 4.70 -3.36
CA GLY A 236 -11.23 5.31 -4.05
C GLY A 236 -12.58 5.09 -3.38
N GLY A 237 -12.67 4.19 -2.39
CA GLY A 237 -13.93 3.81 -1.78
C GLY A 237 -14.57 4.92 -0.93
N MET A 238 -13.75 5.61 -0.12
CA MET A 238 -14.21 6.66 0.79
C MET A 238 -13.37 7.93 0.74
N ALA A 239 -12.07 7.84 0.46
CA ALA A 239 -11.14 8.96 0.62
C ALA A 239 -11.42 10.16 -0.30
N LEU A 240 -12.26 10.00 -1.33
CA LEU A 240 -12.67 11.06 -2.24
C LEU A 240 -13.99 11.73 -1.86
N ILE A 241 -14.70 11.24 -0.84
CA ILE A 241 -15.96 11.82 -0.37
C ILE A 241 -15.64 13.15 0.34
N ASN A 242 -16.30 14.21 -0.06
CA ASN A 242 -16.10 15.53 0.53
C ASN A 242 -16.50 15.52 2.02
N GLY A 243 -15.66 16.13 2.88
CA GLY A 243 -15.89 16.19 4.33
C GLY A 243 -15.50 14.95 5.11
N ILE A 244 -14.89 13.93 4.46
CA ILE A 244 -14.59 12.64 5.07
C ILE A 244 -13.65 12.73 6.29
N GLU A 245 -12.74 13.71 6.32
CA GLU A 245 -11.76 13.87 7.39
C GLU A 245 -12.42 14.32 8.71
N GLU A 246 -13.21 15.37 8.66
CA GLU A 246 -13.96 15.89 9.80
C GLU A 246 -14.99 14.87 10.28
N PHE A 247 -15.78 14.32 9.36
CA PHE A 247 -16.77 13.32 9.68
C PHE A 247 -16.15 12.07 10.32
N GLY A 248 -15.05 11.58 9.75
CA GLY A 248 -14.32 10.46 10.30
C GLY A 248 -13.74 10.73 11.68
N LYS A 249 -13.25 11.96 11.94
CA LYS A 249 -12.77 12.39 13.25
C LYS A 249 -13.89 12.36 14.29
N ASP A 250 -15.08 12.82 13.94
CA ASP A 250 -16.21 12.88 14.85
C ASP A 250 -16.72 11.47 15.20
N VAL A 251 -16.82 10.56 14.23
CA VAL A 251 -17.24 9.18 14.45
C VAL A 251 -16.20 8.36 15.21
N LEU A 252 -14.92 8.51 14.89
CA LEU A 252 -13.85 7.68 15.44
C LEU A 252 -13.22 8.25 16.73
N GLY A 253 -13.43 9.53 17.03
CA GLY A 253 -12.78 10.19 18.16
C GLY A 253 -11.24 10.29 18.03
N LYS A 254 -10.70 10.10 16.83
CA LYS A 254 -9.28 10.15 16.50
C LYS A 254 -9.04 11.07 15.31
N LEU A 255 -7.84 11.64 15.20
CA LEU A 255 -7.49 12.46 14.04
C LEU A 255 -7.56 11.59 12.75
N VAL A 256 -8.29 12.09 11.75
CA VAL A 256 -8.41 11.46 10.45
C VAL A 256 -7.86 12.41 9.38
N ARG A 257 -7.10 11.89 8.44
CA ARG A 257 -6.66 12.63 7.25
C ARG A 257 -6.66 11.75 6.02
N VAL A 258 -6.81 12.35 4.85
CA VAL A 258 -6.64 11.66 3.57
C VAL A 258 -5.17 11.63 3.19
N GLY A 259 -4.68 10.45 2.83
CA GLY A 259 -3.33 10.25 2.32
C GLY A 259 -3.26 10.53 0.83
N ILE A 260 -2.48 11.54 0.44
CA ILE A 260 -2.32 11.96 -0.96
C ILE A 260 -0.84 11.95 -1.33
N PRO A 261 -0.46 11.33 -2.47
CA PRO A 261 0.90 11.41 -2.98
C PRO A 261 1.30 12.86 -3.29
N LYS A 262 2.52 13.25 -2.92
CA LYS A 262 3.05 14.61 -3.16
C LYS A 262 3.81 14.70 -4.49
N TYR A 263 3.22 14.16 -5.57
CA TYR A 263 3.82 14.17 -6.90
C TYR A 263 2.88 14.89 -7.88
N ILE A 264 3.45 15.75 -8.74
CA ILE A 264 2.70 16.47 -9.76
C ILE A 264 2.07 15.45 -10.71
N GLY A 265 0.78 15.64 -11.03
CA GLY A 265 0.02 14.73 -11.89
C GLY A 265 -0.51 13.44 -11.21
N ALA A 266 -0.08 13.14 -9.99
CA ALA A 266 -0.53 11.94 -9.24
C ALA A 266 -1.05 12.28 -7.84
N ALA A 267 -1.46 13.52 -7.59
CA ALA A 267 -1.94 13.99 -6.29
C ALA A 267 -3.41 13.57 -6.05
N SER A 268 -3.64 12.27 -5.97
CA SER A 268 -4.95 11.68 -5.65
C SER A 268 -4.78 10.44 -4.78
N PRO A 269 -5.68 10.20 -3.81
CA PRO A 269 -5.66 8.98 -3.00
C PRO A 269 -5.85 7.70 -3.82
N LEU A 270 -6.38 7.79 -5.04
CA LEU A 270 -6.50 6.67 -5.99
C LEU A 270 -5.15 6.12 -6.47
N TYR A 271 -4.11 6.95 -6.54
CA TYR A 271 -2.84 6.58 -7.15
C TYR A 271 -1.78 6.17 -6.14
N VAL A 272 -2.13 6.09 -4.85
CA VAL A 272 -1.16 5.88 -3.77
C VAL A 272 -0.37 4.59 -3.96
N THR A 273 -1.05 3.48 -4.23
CA THR A 273 -0.41 2.16 -4.46
C THR A 273 0.52 2.20 -5.67
N ALA A 274 0.05 2.73 -6.80
CA ALA A 274 0.85 2.80 -8.03
C ALA A 274 2.09 3.69 -7.84
N VAL A 275 1.93 4.86 -7.23
CA VAL A 275 3.05 5.77 -6.91
C VAL A 275 4.02 5.13 -5.93
N GLY A 276 3.51 4.38 -4.94
CA GLY A 276 4.32 3.65 -3.99
C GLY A 276 5.20 2.59 -4.64
N ILE A 277 4.64 1.80 -5.55
CA ILE A 277 5.38 0.79 -6.33
C ILE A 277 6.48 1.47 -7.17
N VAL A 278 6.14 2.53 -7.90
CA VAL A 278 7.13 3.27 -8.72
C VAL A 278 8.24 3.86 -7.87
N LYS A 279 7.91 4.43 -6.71
CA LYS A 279 8.88 4.98 -5.76
C LYS A 279 9.83 3.90 -5.25
N ASP A 280 9.31 2.75 -4.86
CA ASP A 280 10.10 1.62 -4.37
C ASP A 280 11.09 1.12 -5.43
N VAL A 281 10.59 0.85 -6.64
CA VAL A 281 11.41 0.43 -7.79
C VAL A 281 12.45 1.48 -8.16
N SER A 282 12.07 2.77 -8.21
CA SER A 282 12.98 3.87 -8.54
C SER A 282 14.12 3.98 -7.52
N ASN A 283 13.83 3.87 -6.23
CA ASN A 283 14.83 3.88 -5.18
C ASN A 283 15.80 2.69 -5.32
N SER A 284 15.27 1.51 -5.61
CA SER A 284 16.07 0.30 -5.84
C SER A 284 17.00 0.43 -7.05
N ILE A 285 16.58 1.09 -8.13
CA ILE A 285 17.39 1.34 -9.34
C ILE A 285 18.45 2.41 -9.06
N LYS A 286 18.07 3.53 -8.42
CA LYS A 286 19.02 4.62 -8.09
C LYS A 286 20.18 4.12 -7.23
N LEU A 287 19.88 3.28 -6.26
CA LEU A 287 20.88 2.69 -5.37
C LEU A 287 21.88 1.79 -6.12
N LYS A 288 21.51 1.21 -7.26
CA LYS A 288 22.41 0.38 -8.09
C LYS A 288 23.32 1.17 -9.02
N ASN A 289 22.90 2.37 -9.43
CA ASN A 289 23.54 3.11 -10.53
C ASN A 289 24.46 4.25 -10.07
N ILE A 290 24.66 4.47 -8.77
CA ILE A 290 25.57 5.52 -8.27
C ILE A 290 26.97 4.93 -8.10
N PRO A 291 27.98 5.35 -8.90
CA PRO A 291 29.36 4.91 -8.72
C PRO A 291 29.87 5.31 -7.32
N GLY A 292 30.31 4.36 -6.52
CA GLY A 292 30.86 4.59 -5.17
C GLY A 292 29.84 4.77 -4.05
N VAL A 293 28.54 4.75 -4.33
CA VAL A 293 27.49 4.68 -3.31
C VAL A 293 26.99 3.23 -3.21
N ASN A 294 27.31 2.59 -2.11
CA ASN A 294 26.70 1.30 -1.79
C ASN A 294 25.18 1.49 -1.67
N PRO A 295 24.37 0.70 -2.40
CA PRO A 295 22.89 0.83 -2.36
C PRO A 295 22.26 0.57 -0.99
N SER A 296 23.04 0.35 0.03
CA SER A 296 22.67 -0.09 1.35
C SER A 296 22.42 1.00 2.40
N LYS A 297 22.56 2.29 2.08
CA LYS A 297 22.30 3.34 3.08
C LYS A 297 20.84 3.72 3.34
N ASN A 298 19.89 3.10 2.63
CA ASN A 298 18.44 3.29 2.86
C ASN A 298 17.73 1.93 2.88
N ASN A 299 18.10 1.07 3.82
CA ASN A 299 17.75 -0.35 3.85
C ASN A 299 16.50 -0.69 4.65
N ASN A 300 15.41 0.03 4.52
CA ASN A 300 14.11 -0.47 4.95
C ASN A 300 13.30 -1.07 3.78
N LEU A 301 13.95 -1.42 2.68
CA LEU A 301 13.27 -1.98 1.51
C LEU A 301 13.44 -3.51 1.48
N PRO A 302 12.34 -4.28 1.41
CA PRO A 302 12.40 -5.72 1.25
C PRO A 302 13.06 -6.10 -0.08
N ASP A 303 13.85 -7.18 -0.07
CA ASP A 303 14.46 -7.74 -1.27
C ASP A 303 13.43 -8.58 -2.05
N TYR A 304 12.77 -7.96 -3.01
CA TYR A 304 11.72 -8.59 -3.84
C TYR A 304 12.24 -9.48 -4.99
N LYS A 305 13.56 -9.71 -5.09
CA LYS A 305 14.19 -10.22 -6.32
C LYS A 305 14.22 -11.73 -6.49
N ASN A 306 13.87 -12.55 -5.50
CA ASN A 306 14.23 -13.97 -5.53
C ASN A 306 13.10 -14.94 -5.89
N ILE A 307 12.01 -14.49 -6.58
CA ILE A 307 10.96 -15.44 -7.01
C ILE A 307 11.19 -15.98 -8.42
N ILE A 308 12.17 -15.49 -9.18
CA ILE A 308 12.33 -15.84 -10.60
C ILE A 308 13.71 -16.43 -10.98
N GLU A 309 14.71 -16.47 -10.08
CA GLU A 309 16.08 -16.84 -10.47
C GLU A 309 16.38 -18.35 -10.56
N ASP A 310 15.48 -19.26 -10.19
CA ASP A 310 15.80 -20.70 -10.17
C ASP A 310 15.47 -21.48 -11.47
N GLU A 311 14.83 -20.88 -12.48
CA GLU A 311 14.51 -21.61 -13.74
C GLU A 311 15.18 -21.11 -15.04
N ASP A 312 15.83 -19.94 -15.06
CA ASP A 312 16.27 -19.31 -16.32
C ASP A 312 17.80 -19.07 -16.48
N GLU A 313 18.68 -19.58 -15.60
CA GLU A 313 20.14 -19.40 -15.78
C GLU A 313 20.74 -20.15 -17.00
N LYS A 314 19.95 -20.90 -17.77
CA LYS A 314 20.46 -21.67 -18.91
C LYS A 314 20.22 -21.09 -20.30
N GLU A 315 19.50 -19.98 -20.45
CA GLU A 315 19.17 -19.45 -21.80
C GLU A 315 19.54 -18.00 -22.08
N MET A 316 20.24 -17.26 -21.25
CA MET A 316 20.60 -15.86 -21.53
C MET A 316 22.11 -15.58 -21.68
N GLU A 317 22.81 -16.34 -22.52
CA GLU A 317 24.12 -15.91 -23.06
C GLU A 317 24.03 -15.23 -24.43
N SER A 318 22.88 -14.78 -24.89
CA SER A 318 22.79 -13.95 -26.12
C SER A 318 21.63 -12.96 -26.03
N GLU A 319 21.91 -11.72 -25.74
CA GLU A 319 21.49 -10.50 -26.43
C GLU A 319 21.59 -9.24 -25.59
N ASN A 320 22.60 -8.45 -25.90
CA ASN A 320 22.73 -7.04 -25.52
C ASN A 320 21.56 -6.21 -26.08
N LYS A 321 20.53 -5.91 -25.24
CA LYS A 321 19.53 -4.86 -25.54
C LYS A 321 18.97 -4.23 -24.25
N THR A 322 19.81 -3.63 -23.43
CA THR A 322 19.39 -2.88 -22.22
C THR A 322 19.04 -1.40 -22.46
N ASN A 323 19.17 -0.89 -23.69
CA ASN A 323 18.91 0.53 -23.98
C ASN A 323 17.45 0.86 -24.38
N GLY A 324 16.59 -0.13 -24.63
CA GLY A 324 15.24 0.13 -25.15
C GLY A 324 14.15 0.42 -24.11
N PHE A 325 14.35 0.00 -22.87
CA PHE A 325 13.28 0.10 -21.85
C PHE A 325 13.27 1.48 -21.14
N ILE A 326 14.44 2.00 -20.81
CA ILE A 326 14.59 3.33 -20.18
C ILE A 326 14.20 4.44 -21.18
N SER A 327 14.48 4.26 -22.48
CA SER A 327 14.04 5.19 -23.51
C SER A 327 12.50 5.19 -23.67
N ARG A 328 11.84 4.05 -23.66
CA ARG A 328 10.37 3.94 -23.76
C ARG A 328 9.63 4.54 -22.56
N ILE A 329 10.19 4.42 -21.35
CA ILE A 329 9.63 5.11 -20.18
C ILE A 329 9.83 6.63 -20.32
N LYS A 330 10.96 7.08 -20.79
CA LYS A 330 11.25 8.49 -21.01
C LYS A 330 10.35 9.10 -22.10
N ASP A 331 10.15 8.38 -23.19
CA ASP A 331 9.27 8.76 -24.30
C ASP A 331 7.79 8.80 -23.85
N PHE A 332 7.34 7.82 -23.05
CA PHE A 332 5.98 7.80 -22.47
C PHE A 332 5.70 9.01 -21.57
N PHE A 333 6.68 9.46 -20.77
CA PHE A 333 6.53 10.65 -19.93
C PHE A 333 6.71 11.96 -20.70
N THR A 334 7.38 11.95 -21.88
CA THR A 334 7.57 13.14 -22.72
C THR A 334 6.35 13.41 -23.61
N ASP A 335 5.58 12.38 -23.97
CA ASP A 335 4.34 12.53 -24.77
C ASP A 335 3.10 12.86 -23.90
N PHE A 336 3.22 12.87 -22.57
CA PHE A 336 2.11 13.16 -21.65
C PHE A 336 2.22 14.53 -20.96
N PHE A 337 3.26 15.32 -21.27
CA PHE A 337 3.44 16.67 -20.71
C PHE A 337 3.65 17.70 -21.83
#